data_56e4b1116120280dbc4c37a469cfa490
#
_entry.id   56e4b1116120280dbc4c37a469cfa490
#
_cell.length_a   1.000
_cell.length_b   1.000
_cell.length_c   1.000
_cell.angle_alpha   90.00
_cell.angle_beta   90.00
_cell.angle_gamma   90.00
#
_symmetry.space_group_name_H-M   'P 1'
#
loop_
_entity.id
_entity.type
_entity.pdbx_description
1 polymer ?
#
loop_
_entity_poly.entity_id
_entity_poly.type
_entity_poly.pdbx_seq_one_letter_code
_entity_poly.pdbx_strand_id
1 'polypeptide(L)'
;ASVMRHGDAPLVREELARQASRHLASFKSYLKPLEVIATLSPLLGLLGTVMGMILAFQQMEAAGNQVDPSVLSGGIWQALLTTAAGLIVAIPVVMLHSYLERKTDRLVDEMEDALTAVFTGPLVGNTFGAVNVSEPAANPLNASDERRGHAA
;
A
#
# COMPACT_ATOMS: atom_id res chain seq x y z
N ALA A 1 31.66 17.75 20.80
CA ALA A 1 31.82 17.10 19.48
C ALA A 1 32.14 15.62 19.74
N SER A 2 31.09 14.79 19.89
CA SER A 2 31.22 13.35 20.09
C SER A 2 31.50 12.73 18.73
N VAL A 3 32.71 12.22 18.55
CA VAL A 3 33.10 11.42 17.41
C VAL A 3 32.27 10.12 17.45
N MET A 4 31.23 10.01 16.63
CA MET A 4 30.53 8.75 16.40
C MET A 4 31.56 7.76 15.82
N ARG A 5 31.90 6.74 16.57
CA ARG A 5 32.80 5.67 16.12
C ARG A 5 32.11 4.92 15.00
N HIS A 6 32.81 4.70 13.91
CA HIS A 6 32.32 4.00 12.70
C HIS A 6 31.74 2.60 12.96
N GLY A 7 31.89 2.05 14.16
CA GLY A 7 31.33 0.77 14.56
C GLY A 7 29.88 0.79 15.04
N ASP A 8 29.34 1.97 15.41
CA ASP A 8 28.02 2.07 16.01
C ASP A 8 26.90 2.39 14.99
N ALA A 9 27.28 2.79 13.78
CA ALA A 9 26.34 3.17 12.72
C ALA A 9 25.32 2.06 12.34
N PRO A 10 25.69 0.77 12.19
CA PRO A 10 24.74 -0.28 11.91
C PRO A 10 23.76 -0.54 13.06
N LEU A 11 24.22 -0.48 14.29
CA LEU A 11 23.39 -0.68 15.50
C LEU A 11 22.38 0.46 15.69
N VAL A 12 22.81 1.69 15.46
CA VAL A 12 21.93 2.88 15.52
C VAL A 12 20.86 2.81 14.42
N ARG A 13 21.24 2.38 13.21
CA ARG A 13 20.30 2.18 12.09
C ARG A 13 19.25 1.14 12.45
N GLU A 14 19.66 0.00 13.00
CA GLU A 14 18.76 -1.09 13.39
C GLU A 14 17.80 -0.64 14.49
N GLU A 15 18.26 0.10 15.48
CA GLU A 15 17.43 0.60 16.58
C GLU A 15 16.43 1.65 16.09
N LEU A 16 16.84 2.57 15.21
CA LEU A 16 15.94 3.56 14.61
C LEU A 16 14.88 2.89 13.73
N ALA A 17 15.27 1.93 12.91
CA ALA A 17 14.34 1.14 12.10
C ALA A 17 13.34 0.37 12.97
N ARG A 18 13.79 -0.18 14.09
CA ARG A 18 12.95 -0.89 15.06
C ARG A 18 11.96 0.04 15.76
N GLN A 19 12.37 1.25 16.12
CA GLN A 19 11.47 2.25 16.74
C GLN A 19 10.44 2.75 15.71
N ALA A 20 10.86 3.05 14.49
CA ALA A 20 9.96 3.45 13.41
C ALA A 20 8.91 2.37 13.13
N SER A 21 9.33 1.11 13.04
CA SER A 21 8.43 -0.03 12.82
C SER A 21 7.40 -0.20 13.93
N ARG A 22 7.75 0.07 15.20
CA ARG A 22 6.81 -0.01 16.32
C ARG A 22 5.72 1.05 16.23
N HIS A 23 6.07 2.28 15.89
CA HIS A 23 5.08 3.35 15.72
C HIS A 23 4.14 3.06 14.55
N LEU A 24 4.66 2.57 13.44
CA LEU A 24 3.88 2.18 12.26
C LEU A 24 2.97 0.98 12.51
N ALA A 25 3.43 -0.01 13.28
CA ALA A 25 2.61 -1.16 13.69
C ALA A 25 1.38 -0.72 14.49
N SER A 26 1.50 0.33 15.29
CA SER A 26 0.38 0.90 16.05
C SER A 26 -0.68 1.49 15.12
N PHE A 27 -0.29 2.22 14.07
CA PHE A 27 -1.24 2.76 13.08
C PHE A 27 -1.93 1.64 12.28
N LYS A 28 -1.18 0.63 11.82
CA LYS A 28 -1.75 -0.54 11.13
C LYS A 28 -2.75 -1.32 11.99
N SER A 29 -2.56 -1.33 13.31
CA SER A 29 -3.50 -1.96 14.25
C SER A 29 -4.89 -1.32 14.23
N TYR A 30 -5.00 -0.01 14.02
CA TYR A 30 -6.30 0.68 13.93
C TYR A 30 -7.00 0.49 12.58
N LEU A 31 -6.28 0.08 11.52
CA LEU A 31 -6.87 -0.21 10.21
C LEU A 31 -7.57 -1.57 10.18
N LYS A 32 -7.12 -2.53 11.00
CA LYS A 32 -7.71 -3.88 11.07
C LYS A 32 -9.22 -3.91 11.36
N PRO A 33 -9.75 -3.18 12.37
CA PRO A 33 -11.20 -3.15 12.59
C PRO A 33 -11.98 -2.60 11.37
N LEU A 34 -11.41 -1.64 10.66
CA LEU A 34 -12.02 -1.07 9.47
C LEU A 34 -12.09 -2.09 8.32
N GLU A 35 -11.04 -2.86 8.13
CA GLU A 35 -10.97 -3.97 7.18
C GLU A 35 -12.03 -5.05 7.50
N VAL A 36 -12.15 -5.41 8.77
CA VAL A 36 -13.16 -6.37 9.23
C VAL A 36 -14.58 -5.86 8.96
N ILE A 37 -14.89 -4.60 9.26
CA ILE A 37 -16.21 -4.01 8.99
C ILE A 37 -16.45 -3.96 7.47
N ALA A 38 -15.45 -3.56 6.67
CA ALA A 38 -15.54 -3.53 5.22
C ALA A 38 -15.92 -4.90 4.62
N THR A 39 -15.34 -5.97 5.16
CA THR A 39 -15.55 -7.34 4.69
C THR A 39 -16.85 -7.93 5.21
N LEU A 40 -17.18 -7.71 6.49
CA LEU A 40 -18.36 -8.31 7.11
C LEU A 40 -19.68 -7.62 6.72
N SER A 41 -19.67 -6.31 6.42
CA SER A 41 -20.90 -5.60 6.09
C SER A 41 -21.66 -6.18 4.90
N PRO A 42 -21.03 -6.50 3.75
CA PRO A 42 -21.73 -7.16 2.64
C PRO A 42 -22.21 -8.57 2.99
N LEU A 43 -21.46 -9.30 3.80
CA LEU A 43 -21.83 -10.66 4.24
C LEU A 43 -23.04 -10.62 5.17
N LEU A 44 -23.14 -9.62 6.04
CA LEU A 44 -24.33 -9.40 6.87
C LEU A 44 -25.55 -9.03 6.02
N GLY A 45 -25.36 -8.24 4.96
CA GLY A 45 -26.40 -7.97 3.97
C GLY A 45 -26.89 -9.24 3.28
N LEU A 46 -25.97 -10.11 2.86
CA LEU A 46 -26.30 -11.42 2.27
C LEU A 46 -27.04 -12.33 3.28
N LEU A 47 -26.58 -12.38 4.52
CA LEU A 47 -27.26 -13.12 5.58
C LEU A 47 -28.71 -12.63 5.75
N GLY A 48 -28.90 -11.31 5.69
CA GLY A 48 -30.25 -10.72 5.74
C GLY A 48 -31.16 -11.19 4.62
N THR A 49 -30.66 -11.35 3.38
CA THR A 49 -31.47 -11.93 2.29
C THR A 49 -31.86 -13.38 2.56
N VAL A 50 -30.94 -14.18 3.04
CA VAL A 50 -31.24 -15.60 3.36
C VAL A 50 -32.30 -15.68 4.45
N MET A 51 -32.15 -14.90 5.52
CA MET A 51 -33.14 -14.85 6.62
C MET A 51 -34.50 -14.35 6.13
N GLY A 52 -34.55 -13.30 5.32
CA GLY A 52 -35.76 -12.74 4.75
C GLY A 52 -36.52 -13.76 3.88
N MET A 53 -35.79 -14.49 3.03
CA MET A 53 -36.37 -15.54 2.20
C MET A 53 -36.88 -16.72 3.02
N ILE A 54 -36.17 -17.16 4.07
CA ILE A 54 -36.65 -18.21 4.97
C ILE A 54 -37.98 -17.81 5.60
N LEU A 55 -38.07 -16.59 6.13
CA LEU A 55 -39.29 -16.08 6.73
C LEU A 55 -40.46 -15.99 5.73
N ALA A 56 -40.20 -15.53 4.52
CA ALA A 56 -41.18 -15.45 3.46
C ALA A 56 -41.74 -16.82 3.09
N PHE A 57 -40.89 -17.85 2.96
CA PHE A 57 -41.31 -19.22 2.69
C PHE A 57 -42.08 -19.86 3.87
N GLN A 58 -41.68 -19.61 5.11
CA GLN A 58 -42.41 -20.07 6.30
C GLN A 58 -43.83 -19.50 6.37
N GLN A 59 -43.98 -18.20 6.05
CA GLN A 59 -45.30 -17.57 6.00
C GLN A 59 -46.18 -18.16 4.87
N MET A 60 -45.56 -18.46 3.72
CA MET A 60 -46.26 -19.07 2.61
C MET A 60 -46.72 -20.52 2.96
N GLU A 61 -45.86 -21.30 3.63
CA GLU A 61 -46.18 -22.64 4.10
C GLU A 61 -47.36 -22.63 5.11
N ALA A 62 -47.32 -21.66 6.04
CA ALA A 62 -48.38 -21.50 7.06
C ALA A 62 -49.75 -21.10 6.47
N ALA A 63 -49.75 -20.40 5.32
CA ALA A 63 -50.97 -19.98 4.62
C ALA A 63 -51.70 -21.13 3.87
N GLY A 64 -51.02 -22.25 3.65
CA GLY A 64 -51.58 -23.44 3.00
C GLY A 64 -52.09 -23.17 1.59
N ASN A 65 -53.37 -23.51 1.31
CA ASN A 65 -53.96 -23.38 -0.04
C ASN A 65 -54.35 -21.92 -0.43
N GLN A 66 -54.26 -20.97 0.50
CA GLN A 66 -54.54 -19.55 0.26
C GLN A 66 -53.26 -18.73 0.22
N VAL A 67 -52.37 -19.08 -0.69
CA VAL A 67 -51.09 -18.35 -0.87
C VAL A 67 -51.36 -17.00 -1.53
N ASP A 68 -51.14 -15.91 -0.79
CA ASP A 68 -51.17 -14.57 -1.33
C ASP A 68 -49.78 -14.19 -1.89
N PRO A 69 -49.63 -13.99 -3.21
CA PRO A 69 -48.35 -13.59 -3.80
C PRO A 69 -47.76 -12.30 -3.23
N SER A 70 -48.60 -11.46 -2.61
CA SER A 70 -48.13 -10.20 -2.00
C SER A 70 -47.24 -10.45 -0.78
N VAL A 71 -47.48 -11.52 -0.01
CA VAL A 71 -46.65 -11.90 1.13
C VAL A 71 -45.24 -12.28 0.70
N LEU A 72 -45.14 -13.08 -0.36
CA LEU A 72 -43.84 -13.44 -0.93
C LEU A 72 -43.10 -12.23 -1.48
N SER A 73 -43.79 -11.37 -2.22
CA SER A 73 -43.24 -10.13 -2.77
C SER A 73 -42.69 -9.21 -1.67
N GLY A 74 -43.43 -9.06 -0.56
CA GLY A 74 -42.98 -8.28 0.61
C GLY A 74 -41.72 -8.84 1.26
N GLY A 75 -41.65 -10.17 1.42
CA GLY A 75 -40.48 -10.85 1.98
C GLY A 75 -39.24 -10.69 1.10
N ILE A 76 -39.39 -10.81 -0.22
CA ILE A 76 -38.29 -10.58 -1.19
C ILE A 76 -37.82 -9.12 -1.12
N TRP A 77 -38.73 -8.15 -1.13
CA TRP A 77 -38.40 -6.74 -1.01
C TRP A 77 -37.58 -6.43 0.24
N GLN A 78 -38.02 -6.94 1.39
CA GLN A 78 -37.32 -6.75 2.66
C GLN A 78 -35.92 -7.39 2.65
N ALA A 79 -35.80 -8.58 2.06
CA ALA A 79 -34.53 -9.26 1.89
C ALA A 79 -33.56 -8.43 1.04
N LEU A 80 -33.99 -7.92 -0.11
CA LEU A 80 -33.15 -7.08 -0.99
C LEU A 80 -32.73 -5.78 -0.30
N LEU A 81 -33.63 -5.18 0.51
CA LEU A 81 -33.32 -3.96 1.25
C LEU A 81 -32.18 -4.15 2.26
N THR A 82 -32.12 -5.31 2.92
CA THR A 82 -31.02 -5.60 3.86
C THR A 82 -29.66 -5.72 3.17
N THR A 83 -29.61 -6.30 1.96
CA THR A 83 -28.38 -6.31 1.16
C THR A 83 -27.98 -4.90 0.72
N ALA A 84 -28.93 -4.11 0.26
CA ALA A 84 -28.66 -2.71 -0.09
C ALA A 84 -28.10 -1.93 1.10
N ALA A 85 -28.67 -2.09 2.29
CA ALA A 85 -28.17 -1.48 3.52
C ALA A 85 -26.73 -1.92 3.85
N GLY A 86 -26.43 -3.22 3.72
CA GLY A 86 -25.07 -3.75 3.93
C GLY A 86 -24.04 -3.14 2.98
N LEU A 87 -24.40 -2.96 1.70
CA LEU A 87 -23.55 -2.35 0.69
C LEU A 87 -23.35 -0.82 0.90
N ILE A 88 -24.41 -0.11 1.32
CA ILE A 88 -24.33 1.33 1.64
C ILE A 88 -23.32 1.58 2.76
N VAL A 89 -23.21 0.67 3.72
CA VAL A 89 -22.20 0.78 4.78
C VAL A 89 -20.82 0.34 4.28
N ALA A 90 -20.74 -0.76 3.53
CA ALA A 90 -19.47 -1.33 3.09
C ALA A 90 -18.68 -0.40 2.16
N ILE A 91 -19.34 0.21 1.18
CA ILE A 91 -18.67 1.02 0.14
C ILE A 91 -17.85 2.17 0.75
N PRO A 92 -18.41 3.07 1.59
CA PRO A 92 -17.63 4.14 2.18
C PRO A 92 -16.53 3.64 3.13
N VAL A 93 -16.77 2.54 3.86
CA VAL A 93 -15.77 1.97 4.76
C VAL A 93 -14.58 1.41 3.97
N VAL A 94 -14.82 0.68 2.87
CA VAL A 94 -13.76 0.19 1.97
C VAL A 94 -12.95 1.35 1.39
N MET A 95 -13.63 2.41 0.93
CA MET A 95 -12.95 3.59 0.38
C MET A 95 -12.06 4.27 1.42
N LEU A 96 -12.58 4.43 2.64
CA LEU A 96 -11.83 5.04 3.74
C LEU A 96 -10.64 4.18 4.14
N HIS A 97 -10.84 2.86 4.27
CA HIS A 97 -9.76 1.92 4.57
C HIS A 97 -8.64 2.00 3.54
N SER A 98 -8.97 1.89 2.25
CA SER A 98 -7.99 1.95 1.16
C SER A 98 -7.26 3.29 1.07
N TYR A 99 -7.93 4.38 1.42
CA TYR A 99 -7.29 5.70 1.49
C TYR A 99 -6.27 5.79 2.63
N LEU A 100 -6.65 5.35 3.83
CA LEU A 100 -5.78 5.37 5.01
C LEU A 100 -4.59 4.43 4.87
N GLU A 101 -4.81 3.25 4.30
CA GLU A 101 -3.77 2.26 4.01
C GLU A 101 -2.69 2.86 3.11
N ARG A 102 -3.07 3.41 1.95
CA ARG A 102 -2.12 4.07 1.03
C ARG A 102 -1.37 5.24 1.67
N LYS A 103 -2.03 5.99 2.55
CA LYS A 103 -1.38 7.09 3.25
C LYS A 103 -0.36 6.58 4.26
N THR A 104 -0.67 5.49 4.96
CA THR A 104 0.25 4.84 5.89
C THR A 104 1.46 4.25 5.18
N ASP A 105 1.26 3.57 4.05
CA ASP A 105 2.36 3.00 3.27
C ASP A 105 3.30 4.07 2.73
N ARG A 106 2.80 5.19 2.22
CA ARG A 106 3.64 6.33 1.81
C ARG A 106 4.51 6.88 2.95
N LEU A 107 3.97 6.97 4.16
CA LEU A 107 4.75 7.39 5.32
C LEU A 107 5.87 6.40 5.66
N VAL A 108 5.63 5.10 5.46
CA VAL A 108 6.66 4.06 5.62
C VAL A 108 7.79 4.29 4.62
N ASP A 109 7.44 4.44 3.33
CA ASP A 109 8.40 4.63 2.25
C ASP A 109 9.24 5.91 2.48
N GLU A 110 8.61 7.02 2.84
CA GLU A 110 9.30 8.29 3.15
C GLU A 110 10.27 8.14 4.34
N MET A 111 9.92 7.35 5.35
CA MET A 111 10.81 7.08 6.49
C MET A 111 11.98 6.19 6.10
N GLU A 112 11.78 5.17 5.29
CA GLU A 112 12.84 4.29 4.79
C GLU A 112 13.81 5.06 3.87
N ASP A 113 13.30 5.92 3.01
CA ASP A 113 14.10 6.81 2.16
C ASP A 113 14.94 7.79 2.99
N ALA A 114 14.35 8.41 4.00
CA ALA A 114 15.06 9.32 4.91
C ALA A 114 16.17 8.60 5.68
N LEU A 115 15.92 7.39 6.19
CA LEU A 115 16.93 6.57 6.85
C LEU A 115 18.07 6.21 5.88
N THR A 116 17.73 5.82 4.66
CA THR A 116 18.72 5.48 3.65
C THR A 116 19.58 6.69 3.25
N ALA A 117 18.97 7.86 3.07
CA ALA A 117 19.67 9.09 2.75
C ALA A 117 20.68 9.51 3.83
N VAL A 118 20.31 9.39 5.11
CA VAL A 118 21.19 9.71 6.24
C VAL A 118 22.43 8.80 6.29
N PHE A 119 22.25 7.52 5.97
CA PHE A 119 23.36 6.54 6.06
C PHE A 119 24.15 6.37 4.77
N THR A 120 23.59 6.73 3.59
CA THR A 120 24.23 6.55 2.29
C THR A 120 24.80 7.88 1.76
N GLY A 121 24.26 9.02 2.16
CA GLY A 121 24.68 10.35 1.71
C GLY A 121 26.18 10.63 1.83
N PRO A 122 26.87 10.26 2.94
CA PRO A 122 28.31 10.44 3.06
C PRO A 122 29.14 9.58 2.10
N LEU A 123 28.62 8.42 1.69
CA LEU A 123 29.35 7.48 0.82
C LEU A 123 29.29 7.89 -0.66
N VAL A 124 28.19 8.48 -1.10
CA VAL A 124 28.03 8.96 -2.49
C VAL A 124 28.88 10.21 -2.74
N GLY A 125 29.01 11.10 -1.76
CA GLY A 125 29.84 12.30 -1.85
C GLY A 125 31.33 12.02 -2.06
N ASN A 126 31.85 10.91 -1.51
CA ASN A 126 33.24 10.51 -1.63
C ASN A 126 33.57 9.72 -2.91
N THR A 127 32.58 9.07 -3.52
CA THR A 127 32.79 8.25 -4.72
C THR A 127 32.83 9.11 -6.00
N PHE A 128 32.07 10.22 -6.04
CA PHE A 128 32.10 11.12 -7.19
C PHE A 128 33.28 12.12 -7.19
N GLY A 129 33.99 12.32 -6.06
CA GLY A 129 35.17 13.13 -5.97
C GLY A 129 36.46 12.44 -6.43
N ALA A 130 36.46 11.14 -6.65
CA ALA A 130 37.64 10.34 -6.98
C ALA A 130 37.72 9.88 -8.45
N VAL A 131 36.74 10.21 -9.28
CA VAL A 131 36.86 10.02 -10.73
C VAL A 131 37.60 11.24 -11.28
N ASN A 132 38.91 11.26 -11.05
CA ASN A 132 39.82 12.10 -11.77
C ASN A 132 39.83 11.55 -13.21
N VAL A 133 39.11 12.22 -14.10
CA VAL A 133 39.20 11.96 -15.55
C VAL A 133 40.63 12.28 -15.94
N SER A 134 41.48 11.26 -15.91
CA SER A 134 42.78 11.29 -16.57
C SER A 134 42.48 11.57 -18.04
N GLU A 135 42.84 12.76 -18.45
CA GLU A 135 42.87 13.21 -19.83
C GLU A 135 43.56 12.13 -20.69
N PRO A 136 42.94 11.62 -21.76
CA PRO A 136 43.57 10.60 -22.57
C PRO A 136 44.83 11.20 -23.17
N ALA A 137 45.96 10.64 -22.76
CA ALA A 137 47.30 10.99 -23.32
C ALA A 137 47.18 10.98 -24.85
N ALA A 138 47.58 12.11 -25.45
CA ALA A 138 47.62 12.28 -26.88
C ALA A 138 48.37 11.13 -27.53
N ASN A 139 47.72 10.42 -28.42
CA ASN A 139 48.27 9.31 -29.18
C ASN A 139 49.37 9.80 -30.10
N PRO A 140 50.66 9.42 -29.91
CA PRO A 140 51.79 9.92 -30.69
C PRO A 140 51.85 9.36 -32.12
N LEU A 141 50.83 8.61 -32.56
CA LEU A 141 50.83 7.97 -33.89
C LEU A 141 50.26 8.85 -35.01
N ASN A 142 49.79 10.08 -34.73
CA ASN A 142 49.19 10.94 -35.77
C ASN A 142 50.14 12.05 -36.26
N ALA A 143 51.40 12.06 -35.81
CA ALA A 143 52.39 13.07 -36.19
C ALA A 143 53.24 12.68 -37.43
N SER A 144 53.02 11.50 -38.01
CA SER A 144 53.85 11.01 -39.15
C SER A 144 53.21 11.09 -40.53
N ASP A 145 51.91 11.49 -40.62
CA ASP A 145 51.20 11.53 -41.91
C ASP A 145 51.09 12.92 -42.54
N GLU A 146 51.41 13.99 -41.80
CA GLU A 146 51.37 15.36 -42.39
C GLU A 146 52.64 15.75 -43.10
N ARG A 147 53.70 14.92 -43.12
CA ARG A 147 54.95 15.25 -43.81
C ARG A 147 55.13 14.65 -45.21
N ARG A 148 54.12 13.99 -45.75
CA ARG A 148 54.19 13.37 -47.09
C ARG A 148 53.36 14.07 -48.17
N GLY A 149 52.75 15.23 -47.89
CA GLY A 149 51.86 15.92 -48.79
C GLY A 149 52.47 17.15 -49.51
N HIS A 150 53.75 17.52 -49.32
CA HIS A 150 54.37 18.66 -50.00
C HIS A 150 55.71 18.29 -50.65
N ALA A 151 55.69 17.42 -51.66
CA ALA A 151 56.77 17.31 -52.68
C ALA A 151 56.28 16.50 -53.89
N ALA A 152 55.53 17.13 -54.76
CA ALA A 152 55.50 16.92 -56.20
C ALA A 152 54.50 17.92 -56.84
#